data_29a4b7dc37aab096fb27857aca8394ed
#
_entry.id   29a4b7dc37aab096fb27857aca8394ed
#
_cell.length_a   1.000
_cell.length_b   1.000
_cell.length_c   1.000
_cell.angle_alpha   90.00
_cell.angle_beta   90.00
_cell.angle_gamma   90.00
#
_symmetry.space_group_name_H-M   'P 1'
#
loop_
_entity.id
_entity.type
_entity.pdbx_description
1 polymer ?
#
loop_
_entity_poly.entity_id
_entity_poly.type
_entity_poly.pdbx_seq_one_letter_code
_entity_poly.pdbx_strand_id
1 'polypeptide(L)'
;MMKKVSILSLHLGYGGIEKCVVTLANALCSKYDVEIAVCYKLYDKPAFYIDDRVKIKYLNKDLKPNHDALRNAFKSKNPFRIIKEVVFGLKVLYRRKNTMVKYIINSDSDVIISTRDIFNYWLSGYGKDGTLKIGWEHNHFHENYKYANNVSRSAKRLDYLVLVSSELQKFYAKELRNSDCMCIYIPNSIESLPNKKAALENKKFISVGRLAPEKGYIDLLKVYKKVVSDYPEWTLDIVGDGAERENIEDFIKKNDLDGKVTLHGFQGKEYIDKLLNQSSIYLMTSYTESFGIVLIEAMSHGVPCIAYDSAEGAREIINSGENGYLIKHRNLDAMVKKIEDLIKDKEERIKIGAQARESVKKFTSDVVSEEWITLIEESDIYD
;
A
#
# COMPACT_ATOMS: atom_id res chain seq x y z
N MET A 1 -9.51 27.48 -17.68
CA MET A 1 -9.44 27.19 -16.22
C MET A 1 -8.66 25.91 -16.04
N MET A 2 -7.97 25.74 -14.91
CA MET A 2 -7.35 24.43 -14.59
C MET A 2 -8.46 23.43 -14.32
N LYS A 3 -8.35 22.19 -14.85
CA LYS A 3 -9.26 21.10 -14.48
C LYS A 3 -9.22 20.84 -13.00
N LYS A 4 -10.37 20.54 -12.41
CA LYS A 4 -10.49 20.19 -11.00
C LYS A 4 -10.47 18.67 -10.85
N VAL A 5 -9.57 18.17 -10.01
CA VAL A 5 -9.43 16.74 -9.70
C VAL A 5 -9.74 16.51 -8.23
N SER A 6 -10.75 15.69 -7.94
CA SER A 6 -11.07 15.26 -6.58
C SER A 6 -10.65 13.84 -6.33
N ILE A 7 -9.93 13.59 -5.23
CA ILE A 7 -9.55 12.24 -4.79
C ILE A 7 -10.32 11.89 -3.52
N LEU A 8 -11.15 10.84 -3.58
CA LEU A 8 -11.95 10.38 -2.44
C LEU A 8 -11.11 9.47 -1.56
N SER A 9 -10.86 9.88 -0.31
CA SER A 9 -10.08 9.11 0.67
C SER A 9 -10.89 8.81 1.92
N LEU A 10 -10.61 7.66 2.56
CA LEU A 10 -11.27 7.30 3.82
C LEU A 10 -10.73 8.15 4.98
N HIS A 11 -9.44 8.30 5.08
CA HIS A 11 -8.70 9.12 6.03
C HIS A 11 -7.33 9.50 5.46
N LEU A 12 -6.58 10.35 6.15
CA LEU A 12 -5.19 10.70 5.83
C LEU A 12 -4.24 10.26 6.95
N GLY A 13 -4.51 9.07 7.50
CA GLY A 13 -3.64 8.42 8.48
C GLY A 13 -2.55 7.59 7.80
N TYR A 14 -1.94 6.73 8.60
CA TYR A 14 -0.89 5.85 8.12
C TYR A 14 -1.49 4.64 7.39
N GLY A 15 -1.05 4.44 6.15
CA GLY A 15 -1.46 3.32 5.29
C GLY A 15 -0.89 3.44 3.89
N GLY A 16 -0.79 2.31 3.18
CA GLY A 16 -0.27 2.29 1.81
C GLY A 16 -1.16 3.06 0.84
N ILE A 17 -2.48 2.92 0.95
CA ILE A 17 -3.45 3.64 0.11
C ILE A 17 -3.34 5.15 0.35
N GLU A 18 -3.33 5.56 1.62
CA GLU A 18 -3.24 6.95 2.03
C GLU A 18 -1.93 7.60 1.55
N LYS A 19 -0.83 6.84 1.56
CA LYS A 19 0.45 7.28 0.98
C LYS A 19 0.32 7.49 -0.53
N CYS A 20 -0.25 6.53 -1.25
CA CYS A 20 -0.47 6.65 -2.69
C CYS A 20 -1.35 7.87 -3.04
N VAL A 21 -2.44 8.08 -2.30
CA VAL A 21 -3.33 9.24 -2.47
C VAL A 21 -2.57 10.55 -2.34
N VAL A 22 -1.76 10.68 -1.29
CA VAL A 22 -0.99 11.91 -1.06
C VAL A 22 0.10 12.09 -2.13
N THR A 23 0.82 11.03 -2.50
CA THR A 23 1.84 11.09 -3.55
C THR A 23 1.22 11.52 -4.89
N LEU A 24 0.08 10.96 -5.28
CA LEU A 24 -0.62 11.34 -6.50
C LEU A 24 -1.14 12.78 -6.44
N ALA A 25 -1.76 13.18 -5.33
CA ALA A 25 -2.27 14.54 -5.17
C ALA A 25 -1.15 15.59 -5.29
N ASN A 26 -0.01 15.34 -4.65
CA ASN A 26 1.17 16.22 -4.72
C ASN A 26 1.75 16.28 -6.14
N ALA A 27 1.75 15.18 -6.88
CA ALA A 27 2.24 15.16 -8.26
C ALA A 27 1.29 15.94 -9.21
N LEU A 28 -0.02 15.74 -9.06
CA LEU A 28 -1.02 16.37 -9.93
C LEU A 28 -1.26 17.86 -9.66
N CYS A 29 -0.96 18.37 -8.45
CA CYS A 29 -1.26 19.76 -8.08
C CYS A 29 -0.43 20.82 -8.84
N SER A 30 0.58 20.41 -9.60
CA SER A 30 1.31 21.30 -10.51
C SER A 30 0.51 21.64 -11.78
N LYS A 31 -0.41 20.77 -12.18
CA LYS A 31 -1.17 20.86 -13.44
C LYS A 31 -2.67 21.06 -13.21
N TYR A 32 -3.21 20.59 -12.10
CA TYR A 32 -4.65 20.58 -11.80
C TYR A 32 -4.96 21.27 -10.46
N ASP A 33 -6.21 21.76 -10.29
CA ASP A 33 -6.75 22.16 -9.00
C ASP A 33 -7.18 20.91 -8.21
N VAL A 34 -6.32 20.42 -7.31
CA VAL A 34 -6.50 19.13 -6.63
C VAL A 34 -7.14 19.31 -5.26
N GLU A 35 -8.22 18.56 -5.00
CA GLU A 35 -8.85 18.43 -3.68
C GLU A 35 -8.86 16.98 -3.22
N ILE A 36 -8.45 16.71 -1.97
CA ILE A 36 -8.67 15.41 -1.32
C ILE A 36 -9.91 15.52 -0.45
N ALA A 37 -10.99 14.82 -0.85
CA ALA A 37 -12.21 14.69 -0.07
C ALA A 37 -12.09 13.53 0.93
N VAL A 38 -11.88 13.86 2.20
CA VAL A 38 -11.56 12.92 3.27
C VAL A 38 -12.80 12.58 4.07
N CYS A 39 -13.14 11.29 4.14
CA CYS A 39 -14.33 10.85 4.85
C CYS A 39 -14.25 11.13 6.36
N TYR A 40 -13.13 10.79 7.02
CA TYR A 40 -12.93 10.96 8.47
C TYR A 40 -11.66 11.72 8.81
N LYS A 41 -11.74 12.67 9.75
CA LYS A 41 -10.56 13.26 10.38
C LYS A 41 -10.13 12.40 11.56
N LEU A 42 -9.25 11.40 11.34
CA LEU A 42 -8.76 10.51 12.38
C LEU A 42 -7.62 11.10 13.21
N TYR A 43 -6.79 11.95 12.59
CA TYR A 43 -5.61 12.58 13.17
C TYR A 43 -5.69 14.09 13.01
N ASP A 44 -4.99 14.82 13.85
CA ASP A 44 -4.94 16.29 13.78
C ASP A 44 -4.20 16.79 12.54
N LYS A 45 -3.16 16.05 12.14
CA LYS A 45 -2.39 16.30 10.90
C LYS A 45 -2.39 15.04 10.02
N PRO A 46 -2.31 15.19 8.70
CA PRO A 46 -2.04 14.08 7.79
C PRO A 46 -0.74 13.36 8.16
N ALA A 47 -0.71 12.05 7.90
CA ALA A 47 0.46 11.20 8.19
C ALA A 47 1.63 11.44 7.22
N PHE A 48 1.34 11.95 6.03
CA PHE A 48 2.30 12.23 4.96
C PHE A 48 2.23 13.72 4.60
N TYR A 49 3.35 14.24 4.09
CA TYR A 49 3.41 15.63 3.61
C TYR A 49 2.46 15.84 2.43
N ILE A 50 1.67 16.89 2.51
CA ILE A 50 0.76 17.33 1.46
C ILE A 50 1.18 18.74 1.04
N ASP A 51 1.36 18.93 -0.26
CA ASP A 51 1.69 20.23 -0.85
C ASP A 51 0.59 21.26 -0.53
N ASP A 52 0.97 22.49 -0.22
CA ASP A 52 0.05 23.57 0.18
C ASP A 52 -0.96 23.94 -0.92
N ARG A 53 -0.70 23.57 -2.17
CA ARG A 53 -1.62 23.73 -3.31
C ARG A 53 -2.77 22.73 -3.29
N VAL A 54 -2.62 21.59 -2.60
CA VAL A 54 -3.66 20.56 -2.50
C VAL A 54 -4.66 20.95 -1.43
N LYS A 55 -5.92 21.06 -1.79
CA LYS A 55 -7.03 21.34 -0.88
C LYS A 55 -7.44 20.07 -0.12
N ILE A 56 -7.69 20.19 1.18
CA ILE A 56 -8.18 19.08 2.00
C ILE A 56 -9.56 19.41 2.54
N LYS A 57 -10.54 18.57 2.22
CA LYS A 57 -11.93 18.74 2.69
C LYS A 57 -12.36 17.55 3.55
N TYR A 58 -12.39 17.73 4.86
CA TYR A 58 -12.90 16.73 5.79
C TYR A 58 -14.42 16.74 5.82
N LEU A 59 -15.05 15.60 5.45
CA LEU A 59 -16.50 15.47 5.37
C LEU A 59 -17.14 15.18 6.74
N ASN A 60 -16.43 14.48 7.64
CA ASN A 60 -16.83 14.22 9.00
C ASN A 60 -15.67 14.52 9.96
N LYS A 61 -15.70 15.69 10.62
CA LYS A 61 -14.63 16.11 11.54
C LYS A 61 -14.71 15.41 12.90
N ASP A 62 -15.94 15.16 13.37
CA ASP A 62 -16.20 14.69 14.75
C ASP A 62 -16.58 13.21 14.82
N LEU A 63 -16.60 12.50 13.70
CA LEU A 63 -17.03 11.12 13.62
C LEU A 63 -15.86 10.20 13.32
N LYS A 64 -15.60 9.25 14.22
CA LYS A 64 -14.56 8.22 14.04
C LYS A 64 -15.21 6.83 14.02
N PRO A 65 -14.68 5.89 13.23
CA PRO A 65 -15.06 4.48 13.31
C PRO A 65 -14.83 3.93 14.72
N ASN A 66 -15.71 3.03 15.17
CA ASN A 66 -15.66 2.46 16.53
C ASN A 66 -15.31 0.96 16.57
N HIS A 67 -14.50 0.48 15.64
CA HIS A 67 -14.18 -0.94 15.52
C HIS A 67 -13.64 -1.55 16.82
N ASP A 68 -12.71 -0.86 17.49
CA ASP A 68 -12.11 -1.34 18.74
C ASP A 68 -13.11 -1.29 19.90
N ALA A 69 -13.91 -0.22 19.99
CA ALA A 69 -14.96 -0.11 21.00
C ALA A 69 -16.01 -1.23 20.83
N LEU A 70 -16.41 -1.53 19.60
CA LEU A 70 -17.33 -2.61 19.27
C LEU A 70 -16.73 -3.98 19.60
N ARG A 71 -15.47 -4.24 19.22
CA ARG A 71 -14.75 -5.48 19.58
C ARG A 71 -14.70 -5.66 21.11
N ASN A 72 -14.36 -4.61 21.84
CA ASN A 72 -14.30 -4.63 23.31
C ASN A 72 -15.67 -4.82 23.94
N ALA A 73 -16.73 -4.26 23.34
CA ALA A 73 -18.11 -4.48 23.79
C ALA A 73 -18.51 -5.95 23.67
N PHE A 74 -18.19 -6.60 22.54
CA PHE A 74 -18.44 -8.04 22.36
C PHE A 74 -17.64 -8.90 23.36
N LYS A 75 -16.36 -8.57 23.60
CA LYS A 75 -15.53 -9.28 24.59
C LYS A 75 -16.11 -9.15 26.01
N SER A 76 -16.69 -8.00 26.35
CA SER A 76 -17.28 -7.78 27.68
C SER A 76 -18.60 -8.53 27.94
N LYS A 77 -19.22 -9.11 26.89
CA LYS A 77 -20.52 -9.79 26.92
C LYS A 77 -21.66 -8.94 27.54
N ASN A 78 -21.51 -7.62 27.62
CA ASN A 78 -22.52 -6.72 28.16
C ASN A 78 -23.47 -6.30 27.03
N PRO A 79 -24.77 -6.72 27.07
CA PRO A 79 -25.72 -6.47 25.98
C PRO A 79 -26.02 -4.98 25.76
N PHE A 80 -26.08 -4.17 26.80
CA PHE A 80 -26.31 -2.73 26.67
C PHE A 80 -25.15 -2.03 25.96
N ARG A 81 -23.90 -2.43 26.30
CA ARG A 81 -22.71 -1.89 25.68
C ARG A 81 -22.61 -2.31 24.19
N ILE A 82 -22.94 -3.57 23.90
CA ILE A 82 -22.99 -4.08 22.53
C ILE A 82 -24.00 -3.30 21.70
N ILE A 83 -25.26 -3.16 22.19
CA ILE A 83 -26.32 -2.41 21.50
C ILE A 83 -25.87 -0.97 21.24
N LYS A 84 -25.34 -0.28 22.26
CA LYS A 84 -24.81 1.09 22.11
C LYS A 84 -23.79 1.22 20.98
N GLU A 85 -22.78 0.34 20.98
CA GLU A 85 -21.71 0.39 19.98
C GLU A 85 -22.18 -0.03 18.57
N VAL A 86 -23.15 -0.96 18.47
CA VAL A 86 -23.80 -1.31 17.20
C VAL A 86 -24.57 -0.13 16.62
N VAL A 87 -25.41 0.53 17.43
CA VAL A 87 -26.18 1.71 17.00
C VAL A 87 -25.25 2.85 16.57
N PHE A 88 -24.16 3.06 17.34
CA PHE A 88 -23.16 4.05 16.97
C PHE A 88 -22.48 3.68 15.64
N GLY A 89 -22.10 2.42 15.46
CA GLY A 89 -21.52 1.92 14.21
C GLY A 89 -22.45 2.13 12.99
N LEU A 90 -23.76 1.85 13.14
CA LEU A 90 -24.76 2.12 12.11
C LEU A 90 -24.85 3.62 11.77
N LYS A 91 -24.80 4.50 12.80
CA LYS A 91 -24.74 5.95 12.60
C LYS A 91 -23.47 6.38 11.84
N VAL A 92 -22.31 5.77 12.14
CA VAL A 92 -21.06 6.02 11.44
C VAL A 92 -21.18 5.62 9.96
N LEU A 93 -21.72 4.43 9.67
CA LEU A 93 -21.93 3.95 8.30
C LEU A 93 -22.91 4.84 7.51
N TYR A 94 -24.03 5.22 8.14
CA TYR A 94 -25.02 6.11 7.53
C TYR A 94 -24.40 7.48 7.19
N ARG A 95 -23.72 8.10 8.15
CA ARG A 95 -23.08 9.41 7.92
C ARG A 95 -21.98 9.32 6.87
N ARG A 96 -21.16 8.27 6.87
CA ARG A 96 -20.14 8.04 5.85
C ARG A 96 -20.75 8.07 4.44
N LYS A 97 -21.82 7.27 4.23
CA LYS A 97 -22.53 7.23 2.96
C LYS A 97 -23.09 8.61 2.61
N ASN A 98 -23.88 9.19 3.51
CA ASN A 98 -24.62 10.42 3.24
C ASN A 98 -23.68 11.61 2.91
N THR A 99 -22.61 11.80 3.67
CA THR A 99 -21.67 12.91 3.44
C THR A 99 -20.86 12.71 2.18
N MET A 100 -20.41 11.49 1.87
CA MET A 100 -19.67 11.20 0.64
C MET A 100 -20.57 11.32 -0.59
N VAL A 101 -21.77 10.77 -0.58
CA VAL A 101 -22.74 10.90 -1.67
C VAL A 101 -23.14 12.37 -1.88
N LYS A 102 -23.39 13.12 -0.79
CA LYS A 102 -23.66 14.56 -0.90
C LYS A 102 -22.47 15.32 -1.51
N TYR A 103 -21.25 14.93 -1.16
CA TYR A 103 -20.05 15.50 -1.78
C TYR A 103 -20.01 15.23 -3.29
N ILE A 104 -20.17 13.97 -3.69
CA ILE A 104 -20.15 13.54 -5.11
C ILE A 104 -21.22 14.31 -5.92
N ILE A 105 -22.47 14.37 -5.43
CA ILE A 105 -23.59 15.05 -6.11
C ILE A 105 -23.31 16.56 -6.29
N ASN A 106 -22.70 17.21 -5.30
CA ASN A 106 -22.48 18.65 -5.33
C ASN A 106 -21.07 19.04 -5.83
N SER A 107 -20.23 18.07 -6.17
CA SER A 107 -18.89 18.36 -6.72
C SER A 107 -19.00 19.08 -8.06
N ASP A 108 -18.11 20.03 -8.26
CA ASP A 108 -17.88 20.72 -9.54
C ASP A 108 -16.55 20.24 -10.18
N SER A 109 -16.09 19.08 -9.79
CA SER A 109 -14.85 18.49 -10.30
C SER A 109 -15.05 17.87 -11.67
N ASP A 110 -14.10 18.13 -12.57
CA ASP A 110 -14.05 17.52 -13.90
C ASP A 110 -13.70 16.04 -13.79
N VAL A 111 -12.88 15.68 -12.77
CA VAL A 111 -12.43 14.31 -12.52
C VAL A 111 -12.64 13.94 -11.05
N ILE A 112 -13.18 12.76 -10.79
CA ILE A 112 -13.29 12.20 -9.44
C ILE A 112 -12.62 10.82 -9.43
N ILE A 113 -11.55 10.69 -8.62
CA ILE A 113 -10.81 9.45 -8.39
C ILE A 113 -11.26 8.85 -7.05
N SER A 114 -11.79 7.64 -7.05
CA SER A 114 -12.17 6.94 -5.83
C SER A 114 -11.18 5.83 -5.50
N THR A 115 -10.89 5.62 -4.22
CA THR A 115 -9.81 4.71 -3.76
C THR A 115 -10.33 3.46 -3.04
N ARG A 116 -11.63 3.20 -3.10
CA ARG A 116 -12.25 2.04 -2.44
C ARG A 116 -13.50 1.58 -3.18
N ASP A 117 -13.75 0.28 -3.17
CA ASP A 117 -14.93 -0.34 -3.79
C ASP A 117 -16.26 0.32 -3.38
N ILE A 118 -16.42 0.66 -2.11
CA ILE A 118 -17.64 1.33 -1.63
C ILE A 118 -17.76 2.77 -2.18
N PHE A 119 -16.66 3.46 -2.40
CA PHE A 119 -16.67 4.79 -3.03
C PHE A 119 -16.91 4.67 -4.53
N ASN A 120 -16.34 3.64 -5.18
CA ASN A 120 -16.65 3.30 -6.59
C ASN A 120 -18.16 3.13 -6.76
N TYR A 121 -18.81 2.37 -5.84
CA TYR A 121 -20.24 2.14 -5.90
C TYR A 121 -21.05 3.44 -5.80
N TRP A 122 -20.65 4.36 -4.92
CA TRP A 122 -21.33 5.65 -4.80
C TRP A 122 -21.02 6.57 -5.98
N LEU A 123 -19.79 6.59 -6.47
CA LEU A 123 -19.40 7.39 -7.65
C LEU A 123 -20.12 6.90 -8.91
N SER A 124 -20.20 5.60 -9.12
CA SER A 124 -20.96 4.97 -10.19
C SER A 124 -22.45 5.31 -10.17
N GLY A 125 -23.04 5.46 -8.97
CA GLY A 125 -24.47 5.68 -8.82
C GLY A 125 -24.89 7.14 -8.74
N TYR A 126 -24.00 8.03 -8.33
CA TYR A 126 -24.34 9.44 -8.02
C TYR A 126 -23.40 10.45 -8.69
N GLY A 127 -22.35 10.02 -9.40
CA GLY A 127 -21.49 10.92 -10.17
C GLY A 127 -22.25 11.57 -11.30
N LYS A 128 -21.98 12.86 -11.54
CA LYS A 128 -22.64 13.63 -12.60
C LYS A 128 -22.22 13.13 -13.99
N ASP A 129 -23.06 13.36 -14.96
CA ASP A 129 -22.69 13.26 -16.37
C ASP A 129 -21.65 14.36 -16.70
N GLY A 130 -20.71 14.07 -17.57
CA GLY A 130 -19.59 14.98 -17.88
C GLY A 130 -18.49 15.03 -16.82
N THR A 131 -18.59 14.27 -15.70
CA THR A 131 -17.50 14.07 -14.76
C THR A 131 -16.78 12.77 -15.07
N LEU A 132 -15.48 12.80 -15.30
CA LEU A 132 -14.66 11.61 -15.47
C LEU A 132 -14.58 10.83 -14.14
N LYS A 133 -15.05 9.59 -14.13
CA LYS A 133 -15.19 8.73 -12.95
C LYS A 133 -14.14 7.63 -12.96
N ILE A 134 -13.16 7.74 -12.11
CA ILE A 134 -12.05 6.78 -12.01
C ILE A 134 -12.10 6.03 -10.69
N GLY A 135 -12.10 4.70 -10.75
CA GLY A 135 -11.83 3.85 -9.60
C GLY A 135 -10.35 3.53 -9.53
N TRP A 136 -9.74 3.57 -8.35
CA TRP A 136 -8.34 3.17 -8.13
C TRP A 136 -8.30 2.04 -7.12
N GLU A 137 -8.08 0.81 -7.61
CA GLU A 137 -8.08 -0.39 -6.77
C GLU A 137 -6.67 -0.75 -6.32
N HIS A 138 -6.50 -0.74 -5.01
CA HIS A 138 -5.22 -0.99 -4.35
C HIS A 138 -5.09 -2.40 -3.76
N ASN A 139 -6.19 -3.15 -3.64
CA ASN A 139 -6.18 -4.42 -2.96
C ASN A 139 -6.23 -5.58 -3.94
N HIS A 140 -5.47 -6.63 -3.65
CA HIS A 140 -5.64 -7.91 -4.34
C HIS A 140 -6.85 -8.66 -3.77
N PHE A 141 -7.56 -9.41 -4.61
CA PHE A 141 -8.75 -10.16 -4.17
C PHE A 141 -8.42 -11.48 -3.48
N HIS A 142 -7.20 -12.02 -3.63
CA HIS A 142 -6.68 -13.21 -2.93
C HIS A 142 -7.67 -14.37 -2.88
N GLU A 143 -8.16 -14.79 -4.04
CA GLU A 143 -9.19 -15.83 -4.15
C GLU A 143 -10.52 -15.49 -3.44
N ASN A 144 -10.66 -14.31 -2.87
CA ASN A 144 -11.91 -13.79 -2.35
C ASN A 144 -12.80 -13.26 -3.49
N TYR A 145 -13.39 -14.19 -4.23
CA TYR A 145 -14.27 -13.85 -5.36
C TYR A 145 -15.48 -12.99 -4.97
N LYS A 146 -15.89 -13.01 -3.70
CA LYS A 146 -16.93 -12.09 -3.21
C LYS A 146 -16.44 -10.66 -3.23
N TYR A 147 -15.19 -10.43 -2.81
CA TYR A 147 -14.56 -9.11 -2.91
C TYR A 147 -14.39 -8.69 -4.38
N ALA A 148 -13.84 -9.57 -5.22
CA ALA A 148 -13.70 -9.31 -6.65
C ALA A 148 -15.02 -8.93 -7.32
N ASN A 149 -16.10 -9.65 -7.03
CA ASN A 149 -17.46 -9.35 -7.51
C ASN A 149 -17.96 -7.97 -7.02
N ASN A 150 -17.65 -7.59 -5.77
CA ASN A 150 -18.03 -6.27 -5.26
C ASN A 150 -17.31 -5.16 -6.02
N VAL A 151 -16.00 -5.29 -6.24
CA VAL A 151 -15.21 -4.35 -7.04
C VAL A 151 -15.78 -4.25 -8.46
N SER A 152 -15.96 -5.38 -9.15
CA SER A 152 -16.51 -5.40 -10.50
C SER A 152 -17.90 -4.75 -10.60
N ARG A 153 -18.80 -5.05 -9.65
CA ARG A 153 -20.13 -4.43 -9.61
C ARG A 153 -20.07 -2.93 -9.36
N SER A 154 -19.16 -2.48 -8.50
CA SER A 154 -19.00 -1.08 -8.15
C SER A 154 -18.41 -0.26 -9.30
N ALA A 155 -17.61 -0.90 -10.15
CA ALA A 155 -16.91 -0.25 -11.25
C ALA A 155 -17.71 -0.14 -12.57
N LYS A 156 -18.79 -0.91 -12.76
CA LYS A 156 -19.51 -1.04 -14.05
C LYS A 156 -19.94 0.26 -14.75
N ARG A 157 -20.11 1.33 -14.00
CA ARG A 157 -20.52 2.66 -14.50
C ARG A 157 -19.46 3.72 -14.24
N LEU A 158 -18.23 3.31 -13.98
CA LEU A 158 -17.06 4.18 -14.02
C LEU A 158 -16.53 4.20 -15.45
N ASP A 159 -15.83 5.25 -15.80
CA ASP A 159 -15.15 5.34 -17.10
C ASP A 159 -13.89 4.49 -17.07
N TYR A 160 -13.14 4.55 -15.96
CA TYR A 160 -11.93 3.76 -15.78
C TYR A 160 -11.85 3.08 -14.40
N LEU A 161 -11.26 1.87 -14.41
CA LEU A 161 -10.77 1.21 -13.21
C LEU A 161 -9.24 1.08 -13.32
N VAL A 162 -8.51 1.87 -12.55
CA VAL A 162 -7.05 1.82 -12.48
C VAL A 162 -6.63 0.75 -11.48
N LEU A 163 -5.77 -0.16 -11.93
CA LEU A 163 -5.24 -1.30 -11.18
C LEU A 163 -3.74 -1.12 -10.97
N VAL A 164 -3.25 -1.49 -9.78
CA VAL A 164 -1.85 -1.28 -9.39
C VAL A 164 -0.90 -2.39 -9.86
N SER A 165 -1.40 -3.44 -10.49
CA SER A 165 -0.60 -4.49 -11.12
C SER A 165 -1.21 -4.97 -12.43
N SER A 166 -0.36 -5.46 -13.33
CA SER A 166 -0.78 -6.00 -14.63
C SER A 166 -1.65 -7.25 -14.49
N GLU A 167 -1.43 -8.04 -13.44
CA GLU A 167 -2.24 -9.22 -13.11
C GLU A 167 -3.68 -8.83 -12.74
N LEU A 168 -3.83 -7.86 -11.84
CA LEU A 168 -5.15 -7.31 -11.49
C LEU A 168 -5.86 -6.69 -12.71
N GLN A 169 -5.14 -5.95 -13.54
CA GLN A 169 -5.68 -5.36 -14.75
C GLN A 169 -6.26 -6.43 -15.69
N LYS A 170 -5.51 -7.49 -15.97
CA LYS A 170 -6.00 -8.62 -16.80
C LYS A 170 -7.22 -9.30 -16.21
N PHE A 171 -7.23 -9.50 -14.88
CA PHE A 171 -8.35 -10.11 -14.18
C PHE A 171 -9.62 -9.25 -14.30
N TYR A 172 -9.56 -7.98 -13.91
CA TYR A 172 -10.74 -7.11 -13.92
C TYR A 172 -11.18 -6.73 -15.35
N ALA A 173 -10.28 -6.64 -16.33
CA ALA A 173 -10.64 -6.45 -17.72
C ALA A 173 -11.51 -7.62 -18.25
N LYS A 174 -11.24 -8.85 -17.80
CA LYS A 174 -12.10 -10.01 -18.12
C LYS A 174 -13.45 -9.94 -17.41
N GLU A 175 -13.48 -9.54 -16.14
CA GLU A 175 -14.71 -9.43 -15.34
C GLU A 175 -15.62 -8.29 -15.84
N LEU A 176 -15.06 -7.21 -16.34
CA LEU A 176 -15.76 -5.99 -16.79
C LEU A 176 -15.96 -5.91 -18.31
N ARG A 177 -15.62 -6.98 -19.05
CA ARG A 177 -15.71 -7.01 -20.53
C ARG A 177 -17.08 -6.64 -21.14
N ASN A 178 -18.16 -6.75 -20.36
CA ASN A 178 -19.53 -6.42 -20.77
C ASN A 178 -20.01 -5.12 -20.10
N SER A 179 -19.11 -4.22 -19.75
CA SER A 179 -19.39 -2.89 -19.21
C SER A 179 -18.58 -1.84 -19.96
N ASP A 180 -18.95 -0.59 -19.84
CA ASP A 180 -18.25 0.53 -20.47
C ASP A 180 -16.94 0.90 -19.72
N CYS A 181 -16.70 0.34 -18.54
CA CYS A 181 -15.54 0.63 -17.72
C CYS A 181 -14.26 0.00 -18.30
N MET A 182 -13.29 0.82 -18.64
CA MET A 182 -11.97 0.37 -19.10
C MET A 182 -11.03 0.11 -17.92
N CYS A 183 -10.33 -1.04 -17.96
CA CYS A 183 -9.34 -1.41 -16.94
C CYS A 183 -7.93 -1.01 -17.39
N ILE A 184 -7.28 -0.12 -16.64
CA ILE A 184 -5.97 0.44 -16.96
C ILE A 184 -4.98 0.06 -15.85
N TYR A 185 -3.77 -0.33 -16.23
CA TYR A 185 -2.67 -0.53 -15.29
C TYR A 185 -1.91 0.78 -15.11
N ILE A 186 -1.87 1.31 -13.88
CA ILE A 186 -0.96 2.37 -13.46
C ILE A 186 -0.38 1.96 -12.12
N PRO A 187 0.95 1.80 -11.99
CA PRO A 187 1.58 1.34 -10.75
C PRO A 187 1.47 2.39 -9.64
N ASN A 188 1.65 1.95 -8.40
CA ASN A 188 1.90 2.88 -7.30
C ASN A 188 3.30 3.50 -7.44
N SER A 189 3.49 4.69 -6.88
CA SER A 189 4.74 5.43 -6.96
C SER A 189 5.34 5.77 -5.60
N ILE A 190 6.64 6.01 -5.60
CA ILE A 190 7.37 6.71 -4.54
C ILE A 190 7.59 8.17 -4.96
N GLU A 191 7.77 9.08 -4.00
CA GLU A 191 7.94 10.52 -4.28
C GLU A 191 9.13 10.78 -5.23
N SER A 192 10.29 10.25 -4.87
CA SER A 192 11.54 10.37 -5.65
C SER A 192 12.56 9.36 -5.14
N LEU A 193 13.66 9.20 -5.89
CA LEU A 193 14.78 8.42 -5.39
C LEU A 193 15.51 9.18 -4.29
N PRO A 194 15.84 8.53 -3.15
CA PRO A 194 16.64 9.15 -2.10
C PRO A 194 18.02 9.60 -2.61
N ASN A 195 18.51 10.73 -2.14
CA ASN A 195 19.87 11.22 -2.51
C ASN A 195 20.98 10.27 -2.06
N LYS A 196 20.77 9.61 -0.91
CA LYS A 196 21.72 8.63 -0.37
C LYS A 196 21.24 7.22 -0.66
N LYS A 197 22.18 6.34 -1.03
CA LYS A 197 21.97 4.89 -1.14
C LYS A 197 22.65 4.17 0.02
N ALA A 198 22.15 2.97 0.34
CA ALA A 198 22.76 2.09 1.32
C ALA A 198 24.16 1.66 0.85
N ALA A 199 25.11 1.64 1.79
CA ALA A 199 26.48 1.16 1.51
C ALA A 199 26.56 -0.37 1.42
N LEU A 200 25.54 -1.08 1.93
CA LEU A 200 25.41 -2.54 1.99
C LEU A 200 26.57 -3.24 2.74
N GLU A 201 27.18 -2.53 3.70
CA GLU A 201 28.30 -3.03 4.50
C GLU A 201 27.88 -3.55 5.86
N ASN A 202 26.78 -3.03 6.39
CA ASN A 202 26.26 -3.45 7.68
C ASN A 202 25.66 -4.85 7.58
N LYS A 203 25.87 -5.63 8.62
CA LYS A 203 25.32 -6.98 8.74
C LYS A 203 23.88 -6.92 9.25
N LYS A 204 22.99 -6.32 8.42
CA LYS A 204 21.60 -6.03 8.80
C LYS A 204 20.61 -6.42 7.70
N PHE A 205 19.60 -7.16 8.13
CA PHE A 205 18.36 -7.35 7.37
C PHE A 205 17.31 -6.34 7.83
N ILE A 206 16.38 -6.04 6.94
CA ILE A 206 15.21 -5.21 7.24
C ILE A 206 13.96 -5.78 6.59
N SER A 207 12.84 -5.62 7.28
CA SER A 207 11.49 -5.84 6.75
C SER A 207 10.58 -4.74 7.25
N VAL A 208 9.75 -4.18 6.37
CA VAL A 208 8.85 -3.06 6.69
C VAL A 208 7.44 -3.42 6.29
N GLY A 209 6.48 -3.25 7.21
CA GLY A 209 5.08 -3.49 6.92
C GLY A 209 4.24 -3.67 8.18
N ARG A 210 2.92 -3.64 8.00
CA ARG A 210 1.97 -3.89 9.09
C ARG A 210 2.18 -5.30 9.65
N LEU A 211 2.22 -5.45 10.98
CA LEU A 211 2.32 -6.76 11.63
C LEU A 211 0.95 -7.47 11.59
N ALA A 212 0.65 -8.08 10.45
CA ALA A 212 -0.60 -8.74 10.16
C ALA A 212 -0.35 -10.13 9.55
N PRO A 213 -1.30 -11.09 9.69
CA PRO A 213 -1.09 -12.47 9.25
C PRO A 213 -0.65 -12.60 7.79
N GLU A 214 -1.22 -11.78 6.91
CA GLU A 214 -0.90 -11.78 5.48
C GLU A 214 0.54 -11.35 5.16
N LYS A 215 1.26 -10.72 6.11
CA LYS A 215 2.66 -10.31 5.92
C LYS A 215 3.68 -11.40 6.27
N GLY A 216 3.26 -12.47 6.93
CA GLY A 216 4.05 -13.66 7.11
C GLY A 216 5.31 -13.49 8.00
N TYR A 217 5.27 -12.59 9.00
CA TYR A 217 6.44 -12.31 9.86
C TYR A 217 6.91 -13.52 10.65
N ILE A 218 6.03 -14.46 10.99
CA ILE A 218 6.45 -15.72 11.64
C ILE A 218 7.32 -16.55 10.68
N ASP A 219 7.02 -16.56 9.39
CA ASP A 219 7.86 -17.26 8.40
C ASP A 219 9.19 -16.53 8.20
N LEU A 220 9.20 -15.19 8.26
CA LEU A 220 10.44 -14.40 8.27
C LEU A 220 11.34 -14.80 9.44
N LEU A 221 10.77 -14.92 10.64
CA LEU A 221 11.52 -15.30 11.83
C LEU A 221 12.03 -16.75 11.77
N LYS A 222 11.28 -17.68 11.16
CA LYS A 222 11.76 -19.05 10.91
C LYS A 222 12.95 -19.08 9.95
N VAL A 223 12.89 -18.29 8.86
CA VAL A 223 14.01 -18.11 7.93
C VAL A 223 15.22 -17.50 8.67
N TYR A 224 14.99 -16.39 9.36
CA TYR A 224 16.04 -15.68 10.09
C TYR A 224 16.72 -16.56 11.15
N LYS A 225 15.94 -17.35 11.91
CA LYS A 225 16.50 -18.29 12.91
C LYS A 225 17.53 -19.26 12.31
N LYS A 226 17.27 -19.77 11.08
CA LYS A 226 18.25 -20.63 10.39
C LYS A 226 19.49 -19.85 10.00
N VAL A 227 19.32 -18.67 9.43
CA VAL A 227 20.43 -17.82 8.97
C VAL A 227 21.33 -17.39 10.15
N VAL A 228 20.73 -16.93 11.26
CA VAL A 228 21.50 -16.40 12.40
C VAL A 228 22.30 -17.47 13.14
N SER A 229 21.94 -18.74 12.98
CA SER A 229 22.72 -19.86 13.54
C SER A 229 24.14 -19.92 12.94
N ASP A 230 24.27 -19.66 11.64
CA ASP A 230 25.55 -19.71 10.92
C ASP A 230 26.21 -18.32 10.80
N TYR A 231 25.39 -17.24 10.88
CA TYR A 231 25.82 -15.84 10.77
C TYR A 231 25.34 -15.00 11.97
N PRO A 232 25.82 -15.29 13.20
CA PRO A 232 25.31 -14.70 14.42
C PRO A 232 25.52 -13.18 14.55
N GLU A 233 26.36 -12.59 13.72
CA GLU A 233 26.60 -11.15 13.67
C GLU A 233 25.59 -10.37 12.82
N TRP A 234 24.74 -11.08 12.04
CA TRP A 234 23.68 -10.44 11.29
C TRP A 234 22.43 -10.23 12.15
N THR A 235 21.87 -9.02 12.13
CA THR A 235 20.67 -8.65 12.89
C THR A 235 19.49 -8.38 11.97
N LEU A 236 18.27 -8.44 12.51
CA LEU A 236 17.03 -8.18 11.77
C LEU A 236 16.27 -7.02 12.40
N ASP A 237 16.04 -5.97 11.60
CA ASP A 237 15.16 -4.87 11.94
C ASP A 237 13.77 -5.10 11.34
N ILE A 238 12.71 -5.09 12.15
CA ILE A 238 11.31 -5.17 11.72
C ILE A 238 10.64 -3.84 12.06
N VAL A 239 10.12 -3.15 11.03
CA VAL A 239 9.46 -1.86 11.18
C VAL A 239 7.97 -1.99 10.87
N GLY A 240 7.15 -1.64 11.82
CA GLY A 240 5.70 -1.71 11.73
C GLY A 240 5.06 -2.13 13.04
N ASP A 241 3.73 -2.10 13.06
CA ASP A 241 2.92 -2.52 14.19
C ASP A 241 1.65 -3.22 13.69
N GLY A 242 0.97 -3.97 14.55
CA GLY A 242 -0.26 -4.65 14.21
C GLY A 242 -0.64 -5.81 15.13
N ALA A 243 -1.67 -6.53 14.72
CA ALA A 243 -2.28 -7.58 15.54
C ALA A 243 -1.37 -8.77 15.83
N GLU A 244 -0.34 -9.00 14.99
CA GLU A 244 0.61 -10.11 15.16
C GLU A 244 1.79 -9.76 16.08
N ARG A 245 1.83 -8.56 16.65
CA ARG A 245 2.97 -8.12 17.49
C ARG A 245 3.28 -9.06 18.63
N GLU A 246 2.27 -9.43 19.42
CA GLU A 246 2.42 -10.35 20.55
C GLU A 246 2.93 -11.73 20.10
N ASN A 247 2.40 -12.26 19.00
CA ASN A 247 2.84 -13.55 18.44
C ASN A 247 4.30 -13.51 17.99
N ILE A 248 4.73 -12.37 17.42
CA ILE A 248 6.10 -12.14 16.96
C ILE A 248 7.05 -12.03 18.16
N GLU A 249 6.71 -11.25 19.19
CA GLU A 249 7.47 -11.11 20.43
C GLU A 249 7.62 -12.46 21.14
N ASP A 250 6.54 -13.23 21.23
CA ASP A 250 6.55 -14.59 21.77
C ASP A 250 7.46 -15.53 21.00
N PHE A 251 7.46 -15.46 19.66
CA PHE A 251 8.33 -16.27 18.82
C PHE A 251 9.80 -15.91 19.03
N ILE A 252 10.13 -14.62 19.09
CA ILE A 252 11.49 -14.11 19.36
C ILE A 252 12.01 -14.69 20.67
N LYS A 253 11.25 -14.55 21.75
CA LYS A 253 11.62 -15.03 23.08
C LYS A 253 11.76 -16.56 23.13
N LYS A 254 10.82 -17.32 22.56
CA LYS A 254 10.85 -18.80 22.57
C LYS A 254 11.99 -19.40 21.76
N ASN A 255 12.61 -18.62 20.87
CA ASN A 255 13.66 -19.10 19.97
C ASN A 255 15.02 -18.41 20.23
N ASP A 256 15.20 -17.76 21.39
CA ASP A 256 16.45 -17.11 21.82
C ASP A 256 16.96 -16.09 20.77
N LEU A 257 16.04 -15.33 20.16
CA LEU A 257 16.36 -14.30 19.18
C LEU A 257 16.41 -12.88 19.79
N ASP A 258 16.33 -12.78 21.12
CA ASP A 258 16.48 -11.53 21.85
C ASP A 258 17.83 -10.87 21.55
N GLY A 259 17.82 -9.55 21.30
CA GLY A 259 19.01 -8.79 20.90
C GLY A 259 19.48 -9.03 19.46
N LYS A 260 18.88 -9.98 18.75
CA LYS A 260 19.13 -10.24 17.32
C LYS A 260 18.04 -9.65 16.42
N VAL A 261 16.81 -9.59 16.92
CA VAL A 261 15.65 -8.99 16.23
C VAL A 261 15.22 -7.73 16.99
N THR A 262 15.06 -6.63 16.26
CA THR A 262 14.55 -5.37 16.82
C THR A 262 13.19 -5.05 16.21
N LEU A 263 12.15 -4.94 17.06
CA LEU A 263 10.81 -4.47 16.66
C LEU A 263 10.71 -2.97 16.90
N HIS A 264 10.81 -2.18 15.85
CA HIS A 264 10.80 -0.71 15.92
C HIS A 264 9.41 -0.10 16.15
N GLY A 265 8.34 -0.92 16.06
CA GLY A 265 6.98 -0.42 16.06
C GLY A 265 6.70 0.42 14.82
N PHE A 266 5.63 1.19 14.88
CA PHE A 266 5.27 2.09 13.81
C PHE A 266 6.27 3.27 13.73
N GLN A 267 6.80 3.56 12.53
CA GLN A 267 7.78 4.61 12.28
C GLN A 267 7.42 5.48 11.07
N GLY A 268 7.82 6.73 11.09
CA GLY A 268 7.70 7.66 9.96
C GLY A 268 8.75 7.42 8.88
N LYS A 269 8.54 8.07 7.72
CA LYS A 269 9.39 7.92 6.53
C LYS A 269 10.87 8.15 6.81
N GLU A 270 11.24 9.25 7.45
CA GLU A 270 12.64 9.60 7.72
C GLU A 270 13.37 8.52 8.53
N TYR A 271 12.67 7.90 9.49
CA TYR A 271 13.24 6.83 10.29
C TYR A 271 13.41 5.55 9.47
N ILE A 272 12.43 5.22 8.62
CA ILE A 272 12.49 4.07 7.70
C ILE A 272 13.64 4.26 6.70
N ASP A 273 13.76 5.44 6.09
CA ASP A 273 14.84 5.79 5.16
C ASP A 273 16.23 5.64 5.82
N LYS A 274 16.35 6.06 7.11
CA LYS A 274 17.58 5.87 7.88
C LYS A 274 17.92 4.38 8.07
N LEU A 275 16.93 3.55 8.42
CA LEU A 275 17.14 2.10 8.60
C LEU A 275 17.46 1.41 7.28
N LEU A 276 16.77 1.77 6.18
CA LEU A 276 17.06 1.24 4.85
C LEU A 276 18.50 1.56 4.43
N ASN A 277 18.98 2.78 4.66
CA ASN A 277 20.37 3.16 4.40
C ASN A 277 21.41 2.40 5.26
N GLN A 278 20.99 1.83 6.40
CA GLN A 278 21.81 1.03 7.28
C GLN A 278 21.68 -0.48 7.04
N SER A 279 20.82 -0.89 6.13
CA SER A 279 20.52 -2.30 5.86
C SER A 279 21.24 -2.79 4.61
N SER A 280 21.50 -4.09 4.54
CA SER A 280 22.20 -4.71 3.42
C SER A 280 21.30 -5.63 2.59
N ILE A 281 20.21 -6.15 3.16
CA ILE A 281 19.25 -7.02 2.46
C ILE A 281 17.86 -6.74 3.03
N TYR A 282 16.88 -6.57 2.14
CA TYR A 282 15.46 -6.48 2.47
C TYR A 282 14.79 -7.84 2.32
N LEU A 283 14.01 -8.26 3.30
CA LEU A 283 13.33 -9.54 3.30
C LEU A 283 11.81 -9.36 3.30
N MET A 284 11.10 -10.01 2.37
CA MET A 284 9.64 -10.02 2.30
C MET A 284 9.10 -11.46 2.30
N THR A 285 8.28 -11.76 3.30
CA THR A 285 7.63 -13.07 3.43
C THR A 285 6.11 -13.01 3.33
N SER A 286 5.58 -11.93 2.76
CA SER A 286 4.14 -11.76 2.59
C SER A 286 3.51 -12.94 1.85
N TYR A 287 2.34 -13.39 2.33
CA TYR A 287 1.52 -14.36 1.60
C TYR A 287 0.90 -13.69 0.37
N THR A 288 0.64 -12.41 0.48
CA THR A 288 -0.02 -11.64 -0.54
C THR A 288 0.36 -10.16 -0.46
N GLU A 289 0.50 -9.53 -1.63
CA GLU A 289 0.81 -8.13 -1.80
C GLU A 289 0.25 -7.64 -3.13
N SER A 290 -0.56 -6.61 -3.12
CA SER A 290 -1.17 -6.10 -4.36
C SER A 290 -0.16 -5.44 -5.28
N PHE A 291 0.80 -4.70 -4.71
CA PHE A 291 1.90 -4.06 -5.44
C PHE A 291 3.22 -4.22 -4.70
N GLY A 292 3.29 -3.84 -3.41
CA GLY A 292 4.51 -3.94 -2.63
C GLY A 292 5.36 -2.66 -2.64
N ILE A 293 4.72 -1.52 -2.34
CA ILE A 293 5.39 -0.21 -2.29
C ILE A 293 6.67 -0.22 -1.42
N VAL A 294 6.70 -1.03 -0.37
CA VAL A 294 7.87 -1.20 0.51
C VAL A 294 9.07 -1.84 -0.20
N LEU A 295 8.84 -2.63 -1.27
CA LEU A 295 9.92 -3.15 -2.13
C LEU A 295 10.55 -2.02 -2.94
N ILE A 296 9.73 -1.19 -3.60
CA ILE A 296 10.29 -0.07 -4.37
C ILE A 296 10.96 0.97 -3.47
N GLU A 297 10.50 1.12 -2.22
CA GLU A 297 11.18 1.93 -1.20
C GLU A 297 12.57 1.35 -0.88
N ALA A 298 12.68 0.07 -0.55
CA ALA A 298 13.96 -0.58 -0.26
C ALA A 298 14.90 -0.54 -1.48
N MET A 299 14.39 -0.89 -2.65
CA MET A 299 15.14 -0.86 -3.90
C MET A 299 15.59 0.56 -4.28
N SER A 300 14.82 1.60 -3.96
CA SER A 300 15.19 2.99 -4.19
C SER A 300 16.43 3.41 -3.37
N HIS A 301 16.66 2.79 -2.22
CA HIS A 301 17.89 2.94 -1.44
C HIS A 301 19.04 2.05 -1.93
N GLY A 302 18.81 1.25 -2.98
CA GLY A 302 19.79 0.28 -3.50
C GLY A 302 19.95 -0.94 -2.61
N VAL A 303 18.94 -1.27 -1.79
CA VAL A 303 18.93 -2.47 -0.95
C VAL A 303 18.36 -3.64 -1.76
N PRO A 304 19.13 -4.72 -2.01
CA PRO A 304 18.63 -5.89 -2.71
C PRO A 304 17.50 -6.56 -1.93
N CYS A 305 16.44 -6.94 -2.64
CA CYS A 305 15.25 -7.54 -2.05
C CYS A 305 15.20 -9.04 -2.34
N ILE A 306 14.86 -9.83 -1.31
CA ILE A 306 14.49 -11.24 -1.45
C ILE A 306 13.05 -11.39 -0.99
N ALA A 307 12.17 -11.87 -1.84
CA ALA A 307 10.75 -12.00 -1.57
C ALA A 307 10.24 -13.40 -1.95
N TYR A 308 9.18 -13.86 -1.28
CA TYR A 308 8.41 -14.99 -1.80
C TYR A 308 7.57 -14.56 -3.01
N ASP A 309 7.46 -15.44 -4.01
CA ASP A 309 6.68 -15.21 -5.23
C ASP A 309 5.15 -15.28 -5.01
N SER A 310 4.72 -15.71 -3.83
CA SER A 310 3.32 -15.66 -3.41
C SER A 310 2.78 -14.23 -3.25
N ALA A 311 3.67 -13.27 -3.04
CA ALA A 311 3.32 -11.85 -3.06
C ALA A 311 3.23 -11.37 -4.52
N GLU A 312 2.03 -11.28 -5.05
CA GLU A 312 1.75 -11.01 -6.47
C GLU A 312 2.43 -9.71 -6.93
N GLY A 313 2.35 -8.65 -6.11
CA GLY A 313 3.03 -7.38 -6.39
C GLY A 313 4.55 -7.48 -6.45
N ALA A 314 5.16 -8.46 -5.75
CA ALA A 314 6.60 -8.68 -5.86
C ALA A 314 7.01 -9.14 -7.26
N ARG A 315 6.15 -9.90 -7.96
CA ARG A 315 6.38 -10.33 -9.35
C ARG A 315 6.32 -9.18 -10.36
N GLU A 316 5.61 -8.11 -10.02
CA GLU A 316 5.54 -6.90 -10.85
C GLU A 316 6.85 -6.07 -10.78
N ILE A 317 7.53 -6.14 -9.64
CA ILE A 317 8.66 -5.28 -9.31
C ILE A 317 9.99 -6.00 -9.52
N ILE A 318 10.09 -7.28 -9.12
CA ILE A 318 11.33 -8.04 -9.08
C ILE A 318 11.47 -8.94 -10.30
N ASN A 319 12.51 -8.69 -11.11
CA ASN A 319 13.06 -9.62 -12.08
C ASN A 319 14.12 -10.47 -11.38
N SER A 320 13.78 -11.73 -11.07
CA SER A 320 14.61 -12.59 -10.22
C SER A 320 15.98 -12.85 -10.86
N GLY A 321 17.06 -12.53 -10.13
CA GLY A 321 18.45 -12.65 -10.58
C GLY A 321 18.98 -11.37 -11.26
N GLU A 322 18.15 -10.36 -11.54
CA GLU A 322 18.57 -9.10 -12.11
C GLU A 322 18.55 -7.97 -11.08
N ASN A 323 17.38 -7.67 -10.49
CA ASN A 323 17.19 -6.56 -9.56
C ASN A 323 16.71 -6.99 -8.17
N GLY A 324 16.73 -8.29 -7.87
CA GLY A 324 16.29 -8.91 -6.63
C GLY A 324 16.09 -10.39 -6.84
N TYR A 325 15.47 -11.05 -5.87
CA TYR A 325 15.22 -12.49 -5.95
C TYR A 325 13.81 -12.85 -5.53
N LEU A 326 13.14 -13.68 -6.35
CA LEU A 326 11.84 -14.30 -6.05
C LEU A 326 12.04 -15.77 -5.70
N ILE A 327 11.60 -16.17 -4.54
CA ILE A 327 11.68 -17.53 -4.03
C ILE A 327 10.34 -18.23 -4.26
N LYS A 328 10.35 -19.27 -5.09
CA LYS A 328 9.16 -20.01 -5.49
C LYS A 328 8.59 -20.89 -4.37
N HIS A 329 7.29 -21.08 -4.40
CA HIS A 329 6.55 -22.01 -3.55
C HIS A 329 6.76 -21.78 -2.04
N ARG A 330 7.10 -20.58 -1.62
CA ARG A 330 7.42 -20.26 -0.22
C ARG A 330 8.45 -21.21 0.40
N ASN A 331 9.41 -21.66 -0.42
CA ASN A 331 10.43 -22.61 0.01
C ASN A 331 11.41 -21.93 0.98
N LEU A 332 11.31 -22.29 2.26
CA LEU A 332 12.12 -21.71 3.34
C LEU A 332 13.62 -21.95 3.11
N ASP A 333 14.01 -23.16 2.75
CA ASP A 333 15.43 -23.51 2.59
C ASP A 333 16.05 -22.80 1.37
N ALA A 334 15.28 -22.61 0.30
CA ALA A 334 15.73 -21.83 -0.85
C ALA A 334 15.90 -20.33 -0.48
N MET A 335 15.03 -19.80 0.40
CA MET A 335 15.18 -18.43 0.88
C MET A 335 16.42 -18.29 1.77
N VAL A 336 16.64 -19.20 2.71
CA VAL A 336 17.85 -19.25 3.54
C VAL A 336 19.09 -19.29 2.67
N LYS A 337 19.16 -20.22 1.72
CA LYS A 337 20.30 -20.33 0.80
C LYS A 337 20.57 -19.04 0.03
N LYS A 338 19.53 -18.39 -0.49
CA LYS A 338 19.70 -17.14 -1.23
C LYS A 338 20.18 -15.99 -0.34
N ILE A 339 19.73 -15.94 0.91
CA ILE A 339 20.24 -14.99 1.91
C ILE A 339 21.74 -15.24 2.17
N GLU A 340 22.12 -16.50 2.39
CA GLU A 340 23.54 -16.87 2.59
C GLU A 340 24.41 -16.54 1.40
N ASP A 341 23.94 -16.78 0.16
CA ASP A 341 24.65 -16.41 -1.06
C ASP A 341 24.96 -14.89 -1.04
N LEU A 342 23.97 -14.04 -0.73
CA LEU A 342 24.17 -12.60 -0.65
C LEU A 342 24.95 -12.14 0.59
N ILE A 343 25.01 -12.92 1.66
CA ILE A 343 25.91 -12.66 2.81
C ILE A 343 27.36 -12.85 2.39
N LYS A 344 27.65 -13.96 1.70
CA LYS A 344 29.01 -14.36 1.28
C LYS A 344 29.55 -13.51 0.15
N ASP A 345 28.68 -13.15 -0.80
CA ASP A 345 29.06 -12.40 -1.99
C ASP A 345 28.64 -10.91 -1.87
N LYS A 346 29.58 -10.09 -1.40
CA LYS A 346 29.38 -8.64 -1.27
C LYS A 346 29.26 -7.97 -2.66
N GLU A 347 29.97 -8.45 -3.65
CA GLU A 347 29.98 -7.86 -5.00
C GLU A 347 28.64 -8.08 -5.69
N GLU A 348 28.09 -9.30 -5.62
CA GLU A 348 26.76 -9.60 -6.13
C GLU A 348 25.68 -8.79 -5.38
N ARG A 349 25.79 -8.66 -4.04
CA ARG A 349 24.88 -7.84 -3.25
C ARG A 349 24.87 -6.38 -3.69
N ILE A 350 26.03 -5.80 -3.96
CA ILE A 350 26.17 -4.42 -4.45
C ILE A 350 25.62 -4.28 -5.88
N LYS A 351 25.91 -5.24 -6.75
CA LYS A 351 25.45 -5.27 -8.13
C LYS A 351 23.92 -5.34 -8.21
N ILE A 352 23.30 -6.28 -7.49
CA ILE A 352 21.83 -6.41 -7.44
C ILE A 352 21.20 -5.16 -6.82
N GLY A 353 21.80 -4.58 -5.77
CA GLY A 353 21.32 -3.33 -5.18
C GLY A 353 21.34 -2.15 -6.16
N ALA A 354 22.40 -2.05 -6.98
CA ALA A 354 22.50 -1.02 -8.01
C ALA A 354 21.43 -1.20 -9.10
N GLN A 355 21.24 -2.43 -9.58
CA GLN A 355 20.20 -2.77 -10.55
C GLN A 355 18.79 -2.58 -10.01
N ALA A 356 18.57 -2.92 -8.73
CA ALA A 356 17.33 -2.65 -8.00
C ALA A 356 16.99 -1.15 -8.06
N ARG A 357 17.94 -0.30 -7.67
CA ARG A 357 17.74 1.16 -7.67
C ARG A 357 17.45 1.72 -9.06
N GLU A 358 18.12 1.23 -10.09
CA GLU A 358 17.89 1.64 -11.47
C GLU A 358 16.48 1.24 -11.94
N SER A 359 16.06 0.01 -11.65
CA SER A 359 14.78 -0.55 -12.10
C SER A 359 13.56 0.15 -11.52
N VAL A 360 13.68 0.80 -10.35
CA VAL A 360 12.55 1.49 -9.70
C VAL A 360 12.40 2.96 -10.10
N LYS A 361 13.26 3.51 -10.94
CA LYS A 361 13.11 4.86 -11.50
C LYS A 361 11.77 5.06 -12.21
N LYS A 362 11.28 4.03 -12.89
CA LYS A 362 9.97 4.03 -13.53
C LYS A 362 8.79 4.16 -12.58
N PHE A 363 9.00 3.97 -11.27
CA PHE A 363 7.98 4.09 -10.23
C PHE A 363 8.11 5.38 -9.43
N THR A 364 8.89 6.36 -9.87
CA THR A 364 8.90 7.69 -9.25
C THR A 364 7.65 8.47 -9.61
N SER A 365 7.24 9.40 -8.74
CA SER A 365 5.98 10.14 -8.92
C SER A 365 5.94 10.96 -10.21
N ASP A 366 7.07 11.51 -10.63
CA ASP A 366 7.21 12.25 -11.89
C ASP A 366 6.90 11.36 -13.12
N VAL A 367 7.37 10.11 -13.11
CA VAL A 367 7.10 9.18 -14.22
C VAL A 367 5.65 8.68 -14.18
N VAL A 368 5.21 8.21 -13.01
CA VAL A 368 3.86 7.62 -12.88
C VAL A 368 2.76 8.68 -13.02
N SER A 369 3.02 9.94 -12.61
CA SER A 369 2.00 10.99 -12.78
C SER A 369 1.73 11.33 -14.23
N GLU A 370 2.69 11.14 -15.15
CA GLU A 370 2.46 11.34 -16.58
C GLU A 370 1.43 10.32 -17.13
N GLU A 371 1.42 9.08 -16.63
CA GLU A 371 0.39 8.09 -17.00
C GLU A 371 -1.00 8.53 -16.52
N TRP A 372 -1.10 9.09 -15.31
CA TRP A 372 -2.35 9.65 -14.79
C TRP A 372 -2.80 10.90 -15.57
N ILE A 373 -1.86 11.77 -15.94
CA ILE A 373 -2.10 12.97 -16.73
C ILE A 373 -2.63 12.54 -18.11
N THR A 374 -1.97 11.59 -18.76
CA THR A 374 -2.40 11.04 -20.05
C THR A 374 -3.83 10.50 -19.95
N LEU A 375 -4.14 9.69 -18.94
CA LEU A 375 -5.50 9.16 -18.72
C LEU A 375 -6.55 10.27 -18.55
N ILE A 376 -6.23 11.34 -17.84
CA ILE A 376 -7.13 12.48 -17.59
C ILE A 376 -7.32 13.34 -18.85
N GLU A 377 -6.30 13.46 -19.68
CA GLU A 377 -6.36 14.31 -20.89
C GLU A 377 -6.97 13.57 -22.10
N GLU A 378 -6.64 12.28 -22.26
CA GLU A 378 -7.17 11.48 -23.37
C GLU A 378 -8.68 11.25 -23.28
N SER A 379 -9.25 11.31 -22.08
CA SER A 379 -10.69 11.21 -21.89
C SER A 379 -11.48 12.34 -22.58
N ASP A 380 -10.85 13.49 -22.86
CA ASP A 380 -11.48 14.60 -23.58
C ASP A 380 -11.62 14.35 -25.10
N ILE A 381 -10.92 13.34 -25.63
CA ILE A 381 -10.92 13.06 -27.08
C ILE A 381 -12.16 12.23 -27.49
N TYR A 382 -12.84 11.63 -26.52
CA TYR A 382 -13.98 10.74 -26.72
C TYR A 382 -15.33 11.34 -26.32
N ASP A 383 -15.34 12.59 -25.81
CA ASP A 383 -16.54 13.44 -25.64
C ASP A 383 -16.73 14.40 -26.83
#